data_8db87b857886dc9ed215bb915434c8ba
#
_entry.id   8db87b857886dc9ed215bb915434c8ba
#
_cell.length_a   1.000
_cell.length_b   1.000
_cell.length_c   1.000
_cell.angle_alpha   90.00
_cell.angle_beta   90.00
_cell.angle_gamma   90.00
#
_symmetry.space_group_name_H-M   'P 1'
#
loop_
_entity.id
_entity.type
_entity.pdbx_description
1 polymer ?
#
loop_
_entity_poly.entity_id
_entity_poly.type
_entity_poly.pdbx_seq_one_letter_code
_entity_poly.pdbx_strand_id
1 'polypeptide(L)'
;MKKYLILTSILFAFLSSSCTVTHQAYSFAHHGTDMLRTNGNWKYVAKNVMGKAKTTIKLSAWKKMEQSVVTDGLLATAKSRLPDLTDNQGWANMSIDKLVTTMGKSDGMGGVLVKEITVEVVVSADIIEYY
;
A
#
# COMPACT_ATOMS: atom_id res chain seq x y z
N MET A 1 -21.20 45.25 -18.86
CA MET A 1 -21.56 44.28 -17.81
C MET A 1 -21.26 42.84 -18.18
N LYS A 2 -21.58 42.31 -19.38
CA LYS A 2 -21.31 40.89 -19.75
C LYS A 2 -19.83 40.50 -19.74
N LYS A 3 -18.89 41.39 -20.06
CA LYS A 3 -17.44 41.08 -20.08
C LYS A 3 -16.85 40.85 -18.68
N TYR A 4 -17.34 41.52 -17.66
CA TYR A 4 -16.89 41.35 -16.28
C TYR A 4 -17.43 40.06 -15.65
N LEU A 5 -18.62 39.61 -16.08
CA LEU A 5 -19.23 38.37 -15.59
C LEU A 5 -18.46 37.14 -16.07
N ILE A 6 -17.90 37.17 -17.28
CA ILE A 6 -17.07 36.11 -17.84
C ILE A 6 -15.71 36.07 -17.11
N LEU A 7 -15.12 37.23 -16.83
CA LEU A 7 -13.83 37.30 -16.14
C LEU A 7 -13.92 36.80 -14.70
N THR A 8 -15.01 37.12 -13.99
CA THR A 8 -15.24 36.62 -12.62
C THR A 8 -15.51 35.12 -12.59
N SER A 9 -16.21 34.54 -13.57
CA SER A 9 -16.44 33.09 -13.61
C SER A 9 -15.17 32.31 -13.94
N ILE A 10 -14.24 32.82 -14.76
CA ILE A 10 -12.95 32.22 -15.05
C ILE A 10 -12.06 32.28 -13.80
N LEU A 11 -12.03 33.39 -13.07
CA LEU A 11 -11.28 33.53 -11.83
C LEU A 11 -11.78 32.56 -10.74
N PHE A 12 -13.11 32.36 -10.66
CA PHE A 12 -13.70 31.41 -9.71
C PHE A 12 -13.37 29.96 -10.05
N ALA A 13 -13.24 29.60 -11.34
CA ALA A 13 -12.85 28.26 -11.79
C ALA A 13 -11.39 27.92 -11.42
N PHE A 14 -10.49 28.91 -11.41
CA PHE A 14 -9.10 28.70 -10.96
C PHE A 14 -8.96 28.56 -9.44
N LEU A 15 -9.86 29.13 -8.64
CA LEU A 15 -9.84 29.00 -7.18
C LEU A 15 -10.38 27.67 -6.67
N SER A 16 -11.06 26.89 -7.53
CA SER A 16 -11.59 25.57 -7.17
C SER A 16 -10.66 24.41 -7.48
N SER A 17 -9.45 24.66 -8.02
CA SER A 17 -8.44 23.60 -8.20
C SER A 17 -7.90 23.17 -6.83
N SER A 18 -8.56 22.19 -6.22
CA SER A 18 -8.10 21.59 -4.97
C SER A 18 -6.86 20.75 -5.25
N CYS A 19 -5.66 21.26 -4.95
CA CYS A 19 -4.46 20.45 -4.93
C CYS A 19 -4.63 19.30 -3.93
N THR A 20 -4.60 18.06 -4.41
CA THR A 20 -4.53 16.89 -3.56
C THR A 20 -3.07 16.64 -3.26
N VAL A 21 -2.66 16.77 -1.99
CA VAL A 21 -1.31 16.46 -1.55
C VAL A 21 -1.30 15.05 -0.99
N THR A 22 -0.37 14.23 -1.45
CA THR A 22 -0.20 12.86 -1.01
C THR A 22 1.11 12.73 -0.23
N HIS A 23 1.03 12.33 1.02
CA HIS A 23 2.20 11.95 1.82
C HIS A 23 2.31 10.44 1.87
N GLN A 24 3.50 9.92 1.64
CA GLN A 24 3.78 8.49 1.65
C GLN A 24 4.76 8.17 2.79
N ALA A 25 4.43 7.16 3.55
CA ALA A 25 5.33 6.58 4.55
C ALA A 25 5.53 5.09 4.25
N TYR A 26 6.77 4.67 4.19
CA TYR A 26 7.16 3.29 3.92
C TYR A 26 7.60 2.60 5.20
N SER A 27 7.22 1.36 5.35
CA SER A 27 7.73 0.47 6.38
C SER A 27 8.05 -0.87 5.75
N PHE A 28 9.29 -1.32 5.90
CA PHE A 28 9.78 -2.58 5.36
C PHE A 28 10.03 -3.58 6.49
N ALA A 29 9.59 -4.81 6.31
CA ALA A 29 9.94 -5.92 7.16
C ALA A 29 10.40 -7.08 6.28
N HIS A 30 11.68 -7.45 6.43
CA HIS A 30 12.23 -8.64 5.78
C HIS A 30 12.10 -9.83 6.72
N HIS A 31 11.39 -10.85 6.29
CA HIS A 31 11.43 -12.16 6.91
C HIS A 31 12.39 -13.05 6.11
N GLY A 32 13.63 -13.12 6.56
CA GLY A 32 14.59 -14.09 6.02
C GLY A 32 14.05 -15.50 6.27
N THR A 33 14.03 -16.33 5.26
CA THR A 33 13.74 -17.75 5.43
C THR A 33 15.01 -18.46 5.85
N ASP A 34 15.04 -18.99 7.07
CA ASP A 34 16.12 -19.89 7.54
C ASP A 34 16.19 -21.20 6.74
N MET A 35 15.22 -21.44 5.86
CA MET A 35 15.10 -22.66 5.06
C MET A 35 16.24 -22.88 4.06
N LEU A 36 16.96 -21.84 3.66
CA LEU A 36 18.07 -21.97 2.71
C LEU A 36 19.33 -22.60 3.32
N ARG A 37 19.34 -22.87 4.61
CA ARG A 37 20.49 -23.47 5.33
C ARG A 37 20.49 -24.97 5.36
N THR A 38 19.42 -25.65 4.98
CA THR A 38 19.42 -27.12 4.87
C THR A 38 20.08 -27.51 3.55
N ASN A 39 21.00 -28.46 3.59
CA ASN A 39 21.73 -29.02 2.44
C ASN A 39 20.82 -29.79 1.46
N GLY A 40 19.61 -29.30 1.21
CA GLY A 40 18.66 -29.89 0.28
C GLY A 40 18.91 -29.43 -1.14
N ASN A 41 18.72 -30.29 -2.10
CA ASN A 41 18.65 -29.91 -3.50
C ASN A 41 17.36 -29.14 -3.72
N TRP A 42 17.47 -27.90 -4.16
CA TRP A 42 16.33 -27.04 -4.49
C TRP A 42 16.67 -26.11 -5.66
N LYS A 43 15.66 -25.64 -6.35
CA LYS A 43 15.77 -24.65 -7.44
C LYS A 43 14.67 -23.60 -7.33
N TYR A 44 14.91 -22.41 -7.85
CA TYR A 44 13.86 -21.41 -8.00
C TYR A 44 12.90 -21.84 -9.11
N VAL A 45 11.61 -21.86 -8.81
CA VAL A 45 10.52 -22.09 -9.76
C VAL A 45 9.96 -20.76 -10.24
N ALA A 46 9.75 -19.82 -9.32
CA ALA A 46 9.35 -18.46 -9.63
C ALA A 46 10.03 -17.47 -8.69
N LYS A 47 10.30 -16.27 -9.19
CA LYS A 47 10.89 -15.18 -8.41
C LYS A 47 9.95 -13.99 -8.37
N ASN A 48 9.99 -13.31 -7.22
CA ASN A 48 9.26 -12.06 -7.00
C ASN A 48 7.75 -12.17 -7.29
N VAL A 49 7.12 -13.27 -6.85
CA VAL A 49 5.66 -13.38 -6.87
C VAL A 49 5.09 -12.44 -5.80
N MET A 50 3.98 -11.78 -6.10
CA MET A 50 3.45 -10.72 -5.24
C MET A 50 1.97 -10.89 -4.96
N GLY A 51 1.61 -10.72 -3.68
CA GLY A 51 0.24 -10.51 -3.24
C GLY A 51 0.07 -9.10 -2.68
N LYS A 52 -1.00 -8.39 -3.05
CA LYS A 52 -1.26 -7.00 -2.63
C LYS A 52 -2.65 -6.87 -2.04
N ALA A 53 -2.76 -6.10 -0.96
CA ALA A 53 -4.05 -5.70 -0.41
C ALA A 53 -4.00 -4.24 0.00
N LYS A 54 -5.09 -3.50 -0.24
CA LYS A 54 -5.19 -2.10 0.18
C LYS A 54 -6.59 -1.77 0.67
N THR A 55 -6.67 -0.80 1.57
CA THR A 55 -7.94 -0.21 2.03
C THR A 55 -7.78 1.29 2.17
N THR A 56 -8.87 2.03 1.97
CA THR A 56 -8.93 3.47 2.21
C THR A 56 -9.94 3.75 3.31
N ILE A 57 -9.51 4.49 4.31
CA ILE A 57 -10.27 4.74 5.54
C ILE A 57 -10.34 6.25 5.77
N LYS A 58 -11.52 6.77 6.14
CA LYS A 58 -11.66 8.17 6.54
C LYS A 58 -10.84 8.45 7.80
N LEU A 59 -10.18 9.59 7.88
CA LEU A 59 -9.33 9.95 9.01
C LEU A 59 -10.06 9.84 10.36
N SER A 60 -11.35 10.20 10.41
CA SER A 60 -12.15 10.11 11.63
C SER A 60 -12.34 8.68 12.14
N ALA A 61 -12.46 7.71 11.23
CA ALA A 61 -12.53 6.29 11.56
C ALA A 61 -11.13 5.75 11.93
N TRP A 62 -10.10 6.12 11.16
CA TRP A 62 -8.72 5.72 11.41
C TRP A 62 -8.23 6.04 12.82
N LYS A 63 -8.55 7.24 13.34
CA LYS A 63 -8.19 7.65 14.71
C LYS A 63 -8.84 6.81 15.80
N LYS A 64 -9.94 6.11 15.49
CA LYS A 64 -10.70 5.27 16.44
C LYS A 64 -10.37 3.79 16.31
N MET A 65 -9.64 3.39 15.27
CA MET A 65 -9.31 1.98 14.99
C MET A 65 -7.92 1.66 15.52
N GLU A 66 -7.74 0.41 15.93
CA GLU A 66 -6.42 -0.12 16.18
C GLU A 66 -5.73 -0.42 14.83
N GLN A 67 -4.65 0.32 14.56
CA GLN A 67 -3.97 0.28 13.27
C GLN A 67 -3.32 -1.07 12.97
N SER A 68 -2.91 -1.81 14.00
CA SER A 68 -2.41 -3.18 13.92
C SER A 68 -3.44 -4.11 13.29
N VAL A 69 -4.70 -4.06 13.76
CA VAL A 69 -5.78 -4.92 13.26
C VAL A 69 -6.01 -4.71 11.76
N VAL A 70 -6.00 -3.45 11.31
CA VAL A 70 -6.13 -3.14 9.87
C VAL A 70 -4.96 -3.70 9.07
N THR A 71 -3.74 -3.52 9.59
CA THR A 71 -2.52 -4.01 8.93
C THR A 71 -2.50 -5.53 8.86
N ASP A 72 -2.86 -6.22 9.95
CA ASP A 72 -2.87 -7.68 10.01
C ASP A 72 -3.94 -8.28 9.08
N GLY A 73 -5.12 -7.66 9.00
CA GLY A 73 -6.15 -8.05 8.04
C GLY A 73 -5.72 -7.88 6.58
N LEU A 74 -5.02 -6.78 6.26
CA LEU A 74 -4.46 -6.57 4.95
C LEU A 74 -3.32 -7.54 4.65
N LEU A 75 -2.47 -7.84 5.62
CA LEU A 75 -1.38 -8.82 5.47
C LEU A 75 -1.94 -10.21 5.18
N ALA A 76 -2.96 -10.66 5.92
CA ALA A 76 -3.62 -11.94 5.66
C ALA A 76 -4.21 -11.98 4.24
N THR A 77 -4.88 -10.90 3.82
CA THR A 77 -5.43 -10.77 2.47
C THR A 77 -4.34 -10.74 1.39
N ALA A 78 -3.22 -10.05 1.62
CA ALA A 78 -2.10 -10.01 0.68
C ALA A 78 -1.46 -11.41 0.53
N LYS A 79 -1.27 -12.13 1.65
CA LYS A 79 -0.74 -13.50 1.64
C LYS A 79 -1.67 -14.47 0.89
N SER A 80 -2.99 -14.36 1.06
CA SER A 80 -3.95 -15.21 0.35
C SER A 80 -4.01 -14.98 -1.17
N ARG A 81 -3.36 -13.94 -1.66
CA ARG A 81 -3.23 -13.62 -3.09
C ARG A 81 -1.92 -14.11 -3.70
N LEU A 82 -1.03 -14.66 -2.90
CA LEU A 82 0.13 -15.39 -3.42
C LEU A 82 -0.34 -16.68 -4.10
N PRO A 83 0.41 -17.22 -5.08
CA PRO A 83 0.11 -18.51 -5.69
C PRO A 83 0.08 -19.64 -4.66
N ASP A 84 -0.76 -20.63 -4.89
CA ASP A 84 -0.74 -21.85 -4.10
C ASP A 84 0.55 -22.64 -4.38
N LEU A 85 1.13 -23.23 -3.33
CA LEU A 85 2.28 -24.08 -3.46
C LEU A 85 1.88 -25.54 -3.65
N THR A 86 2.69 -26.29 -4.40
CA THR A 86 2.60 -27.74 -4.46
C THR A 86 3.36 -28.39 -3.29
N ASP A 87 3.16 -29.70 -3.05
CA ASP A 87 3.69 -30.41 -1.88
C ASP A 87 5.22 -30.34 -1.72
N ASN A 88 5.94 -30.19 -2.82
CA ASN A 88 7.40 -30.08 -2.84
C ASN A 88 7.92 -28.64 -2.99
N GLN A 89 7.03 -27.63 -2.88
CA GLN A 89 7.41 -26.23 -2.98
C GLN A 89 7.41 -25.53 -1.63
N GLY A 90 8.16 -24.44 -1.55
CA GLY A 90 8.25 -23.59 -0.37
C GLY A 90 8.47 -22.11 -0.73
N TRP A 91 8.19 -21.24 0.23
CA TRP A 91 8.48 -19.82 0.12
C TRP A 91 9.93 -19.53 0.49
N ALA A 92 10.58 -18.67 -0.28
CA ALA A 92 11.90 -18.14 0.02
C ALA A 92 11.90 -16.60 -0.15
N ASN A 93 12.84 -15.92 0.52
CA ASN A 93 13.04 -14.47 0.39
C ASN A 93 11.74 -13.64 0.55
N MET A 94 10.91 -14.02 1.52
CA MET A 94 9.66 -13.31 1.77
C MET A 94 9.94 -11.92 2.33
N SER A 95 9.35 -10.90 1.69
CA SER A 95 9.38 -9.50 2.09
C SER A 95 7.96 -8.97 2.26
N ILE A 96 7.76 -8.11 3.24
CA ILE A 96 6.48 -7.46 3.53
C ILE A 96 6.72 -5.95 3.51
N ASP A 97 6.04 -5.27 2.60
CA ASP A 97 6.10 -3.82 2.46
C ASP A 97 4.75 -3.23 2.89
N LYS A 98 4.80 -2.22 3.74
CA LYS A 98 3.63 -1.44 4.15
C LYS A 98 3.76 -0.02 3.66
N LEU A 99 2.80 0.42 2.87
CA LEU A 99 2.68 1.78 2.38
C LEU A 99 1.47 2.45 3.01
N VAL A 100 1.69 3.58 3.67
CA VAL A 100 0.60 4.42 4.19
C VAL A 100 0.60 5.74 3.44
N THR A 101 -0.49 6.03 2.76
CA THR A 101 -0.68 7.25 1.97
C THR A 101 -1.80 8.07 2.58
N THR A 102 -1.54 9.34 2.84
CA THR A 102 -2.56 10.27 3.30
C THR A 102 -3.03 11.14 2.15
N MET A 103 -4.35 11.25 1.98
CA MET A 103 -4.97 12.11 0.97
C MET A 103 -5.74 13.24 1.66
N GLY A 104 -5.54 14.46 1.17
CA GLY A 104 -6.18 15.63 1.73
C GLY A 104 -6.28 16.79 0.74
N LYS A 105 -6.98 17.83 1.13
CA LYS A 105 -7.04 19.09 0.38
C LYS A 105 -6.06 20.08 1.00
N SER A 106 -5.40 20.88 0.16
CA SER A 106 -4.64 22.04 0.65
C SER A 106 -5.57 23.01 1.39
N ASP A 107 -5.10 23.52 2.51
CA ASP A 107 -5.79 24.57 3.27
C ASP A 107 -5.54 25.99 2.74
N GLY A 108 -4.73 26.12 1.69
CA GLY A 108 -4.35 27.40 1.09
C GLY A 108 -3.24 28.15 1.83
N MET A 109 -2.80 27.67 2.99
CA MET A 109 -1.73 28.26 3.82
C MET A 109 -0.47 27.39 3.90
N GLY A 110 -0.34 26.43 2.96
CA GLY A 110 0.78 25.46 2.94
C GLY A 110 0.54 24.22 3.80
N GLY A 111 -0.61 24.10 4.46
CA GLY A 111 -1.03 22.91 5.19
C GLY A 111 -1.90 21.98 4.35
N VAL A 112 -2.11 20.76 4.83
CA VAL A 112 -2.96 19.74 4.22
C VAL A 112 -4.00 19.25 5.21
N LEU A 113 -5.27 19.47 4.88
CA LEU A 113 -6.38 18.87 5.62
C LEU A 113 -6.57 17.42 5.15
N VAL A 114 -5.93 16.50 5.84
CA VAL A 114 -6.06 15.06 5.57
C VAL A 114 -7.50 14.61 5.79
N LYS A 115 -8.08 13.94 4.79
CA LYS A 115 -9.45 13.40 4.84
C LYS A 115 -9.47 11.89 4.89
N GLU A 116 -8.56 11.26 4.17
CA GLU A 116 -8.51 9.82 3.97
C GLU A 116 -7.09 9.31 4.14
N ILE A 117 -6.98 8.08 4.60
CA ILE A 117 -5.75 7.33 4.73
C ILE A 117 -5.91 6.05 3.92
N THR A 118 -5.00 5.79 3.02
CA THR A 118 -4.89 4.52 2.30
C THR A 118 -3.73 3.73 2.86
N VAL A 119 -4.01 2.51 3.29
CA VAL A 119 -3.00 1.55 3.72
C VAL A 119 -2.92 0.45 2.67
N GLU A 120 -1.74 0.20 2.16
CA GLU A 120 -1.44 -0.89 1.23
C GLU A 120 -0.38 -1.80 1.86
N VAL A 121 -0.59 -3.10 1.76
CA VAL A 121 0.37 -4.12 2.14
C VAL A 121 0.70 -4.94 0.91
N VAL A 122 1.99 -5.09 0.64
CA VAL A 122 2.53 -5.91 -0.44
C VAL A 122 3.37 -7.01 0.20
N VAL A 123 3.09 -8.25 -0.15
CA VAL A 123 3.93 -9.40 0.20
C VAL A 123 4.57 -9.88 -1.09
N SER A 124 5.88 -9.97 -1.10
CA SER A 124 6.65 -10.55 -2.20
C SER A 124 7.47 -11.73 -1.70
N ALA A 125 7.61 -12.75 -2.51
CA ALA A 125 8.41 -13.93 -2.19
C ALA A 125 8.91 -14.62 -3.46
N ASP A 126 9.88 -15.51 -3.28
CA ASP A 126 10.31 -16.45 -4.31
C ASP A 126 9.70 -17.82 -4.00
N ILE A 127 9.44 -18.62 -5.03
CA ILE A 127 9.02 -20.01 -4.91
C ILE A 127 10.21 -20.90 -5.22
N ILE A 128 10.53 -21.80 -4.29
CA ILE A 128 11.55 -22.84 -4.45
C ILE A 128 10.88 -24.21 -4.50
N GLU A 129 11.47 -25.14 -5.23
CA GLU A 129 11.09 -26.55 -5.32
C GLU A 129 12.22 -27.42 -4.84
N TYR A 130 11.88 -28.38 -3.98
CA TYR A 130 12.82 -29.39 -3.46
C TYR A 130 12.81 -30.64 -4.36
N TYR A 131 13.99 -31.27 -4.54
CA TYR A 131 14.15 -32.49 -5.32
C TYR A 131 15.26 -33.40 -4.77
#